data_a159d4bf234f3c07ded37d473afccb85
#
_entry.id   a159d4bf234f3c07ded37d473afccb85
#
_cell.length_a   1.000
_cell.length_b   1.000
_cell.length_c   1.000
_cell.angle_alpha   90.00
_cell.angle_beta   90.00
_cell.angle_gamma   90.00
#
_symmetry.space_group_name_H-M   'P 1'
#
loop_
_entity.id
_entity.type
_entity.pdbx_description
1 polymer ?
#
loop_
_entity_poly.entity_id
_entity_poly.type
_entity_poly.pdbx_seq_one_letter_code
_entity_poly.pdbx_strand_id
1 'polypeptide(L)'
;MIRRISIAWPDDHPFRDRDGRPIRLLAASDMREPSIEVEANRRAIAPIDGVIGCGDLDPRWLAFLADAFEAPLVYVRGNHDRGGDWDEGQPVVPEPLGSGAVTNLAGLVIGGLEWPSGDRGNRRRPDLAWWQALRLALHRFRAGLGRRGEPMLVISHAAPEGAGDVPHELYHRGFSAYRWLLDRYQPPLWLHGHTTTASVTTLQVSAGRTTVVNVTGAVLIELLPPSTD
;
A
#
# COMPACT_ATOMS: atom_id res chain seq x y z
N MET A 1 19.16 -3.16 -6.98
CA MET A 1 18.19 -4.15 -7.56
C MET A 1 16.97 -4.17 -6.67
N ILE A 2 15.79 -3.84 -7.18
CA ILE A 2 14.55 -3.82 -6.40
C ILE A 2 14.14 -5.24 -6.00
N ARG A 3 13.53 -5.36 -4.82
CA ARG A 3 12.94 -6.62 -4.37
C ARG A 3 11.77 -7.00 -5.28
N ARG A 4 11.57 -8.30 -5.49
CA ARG A 4 10.42 -8.84 -6.22
C ARG A 4 9.71 -9.86 -5.36
N ILE A 5 8.39 -9.79 -5.32
CA ILE A 5 7.53 -10.68 -4.53
C ILE A 5 6.38 -11.12 -5.42
N SER A 6 6.11 -12.43 -5.45
CA SER A 6 4.96 -12.99 -6.15
C SER A 6 3.93 -13.49 -5.16
N ILE A 7 2.68 -13.14 -5.34
CA ILE A 7 1.55 -13.46 -4.46
C ILE A 7 0.44 -14.08 -5.31
N ALA A 8 -0.03 -15.28 -4.94
CA ALA A 8 -1.23 -15.84 -5.52
C ALA A 8 -2.45 -15.01 -5.07
N TRP A 9 -3.18 -14.45 -6.04
CA TRP A 9 -4.40 -13.69 -5.74
C TRP A 9 -5.59 -14.64 -5.69
N PRO A 10 -6.49 -14.53 -4.71
CA PRO A 10 -7.54 -15.55 -4.50
C PRO A 10 -8.76 -15.41 -5.42
N ASP A 11 -8.79 -14.43 -6.33
CA ASP A 11 -9.91 -14.13 -7.22
C ASP A 11 -9.42 -14.01 -8.67
N ASP A 12 -10.12 -14.63 -9.62
CA ASP A 12 -9.81 -14.61 -11.04
C ASP A 12 -10.28 -13.31 -11.76
N HIS A 13 -11.21 -12.58 -11.13
CA HIS A 13 -11.87 -11.44 -11.78
C HIS A 13 -10.88 -10.39 -12.32
N PRO A 14 -9.82 -9.98 -11.62
CA PRO A 14 -8.86 -8.99 -12.13
C PRO A 14 -8.02 -9.50 -13.31
N PHE A 15 -8.05 -10.81 -13.60
CA PHE A 15 -7.22 -11.45 -14.64
C PHE A 15 -7.99 -11.85 -15.89
N ARG A 16 -9.31 -11.68 -15.96
CA ARG A 16 -10.17 -12.19 -17.05
C ARG A 16 -9.77 -11.71 -18.43
N ASP A 17 -9.34 -10.44 -18.52
CA ASP A 17 -8.94 -9.83 -19.79
C ASP A 17 -7.41 -9.75 -19.95
N ARG A 18 -6.66 -10.59 -19.22
CA ARG A 18 -5.20 -10.52 -19.16
C ARG A 18 -4.47 -11.75 -19.73
N ASP A 19 -5.20 -12.73 -20.27
CA ASP A 19 -4.63 -13.98 -20.81
C ASP A 19 -3.68 -14.69 -19.80
N GLY A 20 -4.05 -14.70 -18.53
CA GLY A 20 -3.25 -15.28 -17.44
C GLY A 20 -2.02 -14.47 -17.03
N ARG A 21 -1.79 -13.27 -17.61
CA ARG A 21 -0.66 -12.42 -17.24
C ARG A 21 -0.82 -11.88 -15.82
N PRO A 22 0.26 -11.85 -15.01
CA PRO A 22 0.21 -11.30 -13.68
C PRO A 22 -0.12 -9.80 -13.69
N ILE A 23 -0.71 -9.30 -12.58
CA ILE A 23 -0.80 -7.87 -12.31
C ILE A 23 0.49 -7.44 -11.62
N ARG A 24 1.16 -6.43 -12.17
CA ARG A 24 2.47 -5.96 -11.71
C ARG A 24 2.34 -4.58 -11.11
N LEU A 25 2.57 -4.48 -9.79
CA LEU A 25 2.49 -3.25 -9.04
C LEU A 25 3.88 -2.85 -8.56
N LEU A 26 4.27 -1.60 -8.79
CA LEU A 26 5.45 -1.01 -8.18
C LEU A 26 5.03 -0.31 -6.90
N ALA A 27 5.41 -0.85 -5.75
CA ALA A 27 5.09 -0.28 -4.45
C ALA A 27 6.34 0.35 -3.81
N ALA A 28 6.19 1.53 -3.21
CA ALA A 28 7.30 2.24 -2.56
C ALA A 28 6.84 2.99 -1.30
N SER A 29 7.78 3.23 -0.39
CA SER A 29 7.59 4.03 0.82
C SER A 29 8.92 4.57 1.37
N ASP A 30 8.87 5.65 2.15
CA ASP A 30 9.93 6.23 2.99
C ASP A 30 11.20 6.70 2.26
N MET A 31 11.68 5.95 1.30
CA MET A 31 12.93 6.25 0.61
C MET A 31 12.78 6.09 -0.89
N ARG A 32 13.37 7.01 -1.63
CA ARG A 32 13.53 6.85 -3.08
C ARG A 32 14.47 5.66 -3.34
N GLU A 33 14.12 4.84 -4.34
CA GLU A 33 14.99 3.77 -4.84
C GLU A 33 15.76 4.26 -6.07
N PRO A 34 17.05 4.60 -5.93
CA PRO A 34 17.80 5.22 -7.02
C PRO A 34 17.89 4.34 -8.28
N SER A 35 17.83 3.02 -8.12
CA SER A 35 17.91 2.12 -9.28
C SER A 35 16.75 2.29 -10.25
N ILE A 36 15.59 2.80 -9.78
CA ILE A 36 14.42 3.07 -10.65
C ILE A 36 14.60 4.36 -11.47
N GLU A 37 15.46 5.27 -11.04
CA GLU A 37 15.75 6.49 -11.80
C GLU A 37 16.54 6.21 -13.10
N VAL A 38 17.16 5.03 -13.18
CA VAL A 38 17.88 4.56 -14.37
C VAL A 38 16.92 3.92 -15.37
N GLU A 39 16.81 4.47 -16.57
CA GLU A 39 15.89 4.02 -17.61
C GLU A 39 16.03 2.54 -17.97
N ALA A 40 17.25 2.02 -18.08
CA ALA A 40 17.48 0.62 -18.39
C ALA A 40 16.87 -0.32 -17.33
N ASN A 41 16.91 0.08 -16.05
CA ASN A 41 16.31 -0.68 -14.96
C ASN A 41 14.78 -0.61 -15.01
N ARG A 42 14.21 0.56 -15.35
CA ARG A 42 12.76 0.67 -15.56
C ARG A 42 12.27 -0.24 -16.68
N ARG A 43 12.97 -0.24 -17.82
CA ARG A 43 12.64 -1.15 -18.94
C ARG A 43 12.70 -2.62 -18.53
N ALA A 44 13.65 -3.00 -17.66
CA ALA A 44 13.78 -4.38 -17.18
C ALA A 44 12.63 -4.86 -16.29
N ILE A 45 11.90 -3.94 -15.65
CA ILE A 45 10.76 -4.26 -14.79
C ILE A 45 9.40 -3.91 -15.42
N ALA A 46 9.39 -3.23 -16.54
CA ALA A 46 8.14 -2.93 -17.28
C ALA A 46 7.56 -4.20 -17.95
N PRO A 47 6.24 -4.22 -18.27
CA PRO A 47 5.25 -3.20 -17.93
C PRO A 47 4.85 -3.22 -16.45
N ILE A 48 4.38 -2.07 -15.94
CA ILE A 48 3.79 -1.90 -14.60
C ILE A 48 2.32 -1.52 -14.77
N ASP A 49 1.43 -2.18 -14.07
CA ASP A 49 -0.03 -1.96 -14.16
C ASP A 49 -0.53 -0.90 -13.19
N GLY A 50 0.28 -0.57 -12.17
CA GLY A 50 -0.03 0.47 -11.20
C GLY A 50 1.13 0.79 -10.28
N VAL A 51 1.20 2.03 -9.82
CA VAL A 51 2.16 2.51 -8.82
C VAL A 51 1.43 2.70 -7.49
N ILE A 52 2.04 2.24 -6.40
CA ILE A 52 1.51 2.36 -5.04
C ILE A 52 2.51 3.09 -4.15
N GLY A 53 2.05 4.16 -3.48
CA GLY A 53 2.81 4.87 -2.45
C GLY A 53 2.27 4.58 -1.05
N CYS A 54 3.12 4.09 -0.15
CA CYS A 54 2.75 3.82 1.25
C CYS A 54 3.24 4.91 2.22
N GLY A 55 3.34 6.15 1.76
CA GLY A 55 3.67 7.32 2.57
C GLY A 55 5.16 7.67 2.65
N ASP A 56 5.42 8.88 3.12
CA ASP A 56 6.75 9.48 3.32
C ASP A 56 7.61 9.52 2.04
N LEU A 57 6.96 9.89 0.92
CA LEU A 57 7.60 10.03 -0.39
C LEU A 57 7.36 11.43 -0.95
N ASP A 58 8.39 12.00 -1.58
CA ASP A 58 8.27 13.26 -2.30
C ASP A 58 7.20 13.16 -3.41
N PRO A 59 6.21 14.10 -3.45
CA PRO A 59 5.15 14.08 -4.45
C PRO A 59 5.66 14.14 -5.89
N ARG A 60 6.77 14.83 -6.12
CA ARG A 60 7.41 14.90 -7.46
C ARG A 60 7.99 13.56 -7.88
N TRP A 61 8.51 12.80 -6.92
CA TRP A 61 9.01 11.46 -7.23
C TRP A 61 7.88 10.47 -7.49
N LEU A 62 6.75 10.60 -6.77
CA LEU A 62 5.54 9.81 -7.07
C LEU A 62 5.00 10.12 -8.48
N ALA A 63 4.94 11.41 -8.85
CA ALA A 63 4.55 11.82 -10.21
C ALA A 63 5.51 11.25 -11.26
N PHE A 64 6.83 11.35 -11.00
CA PHE A 64 7.84 10.76 -11.88
C PHE A 64 7.63 9.25 -12.07
N LEU A 65 7.30 8.49 -11.02
CA LEU A 65 7.04 7.05 -11.16
C LEU A 65 5.82 6.78 -12.03
N ALA A 66 4.73 7.50 -11.80
CA ALA A 66 3.50 7.36 -12.59
C ALA A 66 3.77 7.63 -14.10
N ASP A 67 4.44 8.74 -14.38
CA ASP A 67 4.79 9.14 -15.75
C ASP A 67 5.78 8.16 -16.41
N ALA A 68 6.84 7.79 -15.69
CA ALA A 68 7.92 6.96 -16.23
C ALA A 68 7.48 5.51 -16.55
N PHE A 69 6.42 5.03 -15.92
CA PHE A 69 5.81 3.73 -16.20
C PHE A 69 4.49 3.82 -16.96
N GLU A 70 4.00 5.04 -17.26
CA GLU A 70 2.69 5.28 -17.87
C GLU A 70 1.57 4.52 -17.12
N ALA A 71 1.66 4.51 -15.77
CA ALA A 71 0.82 3.71 -14.91
C ALA A 71 0.04 4.58 -13.91
N PRO A 72 -1.21 4.23 -13.60
CA PRO A 72 -1.99 4.95 -12.59
C PRO A 72 -1.34 4.84 -11.21
N LEU A 73 -1.43 5.93 -10.44
CA LEU A 73 -0.88 6.06 -9.08
C LEU A 73 -2.01 6.05 -8.04
N VAL A 74 -1.83 5.22 -6.99
CA VAL A 74 -2.62 5.28 -5.76
C VAL A 74 -1.66 5.36 -4.58
N TYR A 75 -1.86 6.31 -3.67
CA TYR A 75 -0.98 6.47 -2.52
C TYR A 75 -1.72 6.93 -1.27
N VAL A 76 -1.14 6.68 -0.10
CA VAL A 76 -1.56 7.22 1.18
C VAL A 76 -0.47 8.13 1.75
N ARG A 77 -0.85 9.09 2.58
CA ARG A 77 0.11 9.96 3.27
C ARG A 77 0.74 9.27 4.47
N GLY A 78 2.04 9.50 4.67
CA GLY A 78 2.79 9.14 5.86
C GLY A 78 2.81 10.25 6.91
N ASN A 79 3.68 10.12 7.89
CA ASN A 79 3.78 11.08 8.99
C ASN A 79 4.59 12.34 8.62
N HIS A 80 5.38 12.29 7.55
CA HIS A 80 6.13 13.44 7.04
C HIS A 80 5.48 14.10 5.82
N ASP A 81 4.37 13.56 5.30
CA ASP A 81 3.68 14.03 4.09
C ASP A 81 2.66 15.16 4.38
N ARG A 82 3.00 16.10 5.25
CA ARG A 82 2.13 17.23 5.60
C ARG A 82 2.94 18.51 5.68
N GLY A 83 2.39 19.56 5.09
CA GLY A 83 3.05 20.87 4.99
C GLY A 83 4.08 20.97 3.87
N GLY A 84 4.58 22.19 3.61
CA GLY A 84 5.58 22.45 2.57
C GLY A 84 5.10 22.06 1.18
N ASP A 85 5.89 21.25 0.49
CA ASP A 85 5.62 20.86 -0.90
C ASP A 85 4.28 20.12 -1.11
N TRP A 86 3.70 19.54 -0.04
CA TRP A 86 2.39 18.86 -0.09
C TRP A 86 1.20 19.84 0.01
N ASP A 87 1.41 21.03 0.63
CA ASP A 87 0.34 22.02 0.82
C ASP A 87 0.29 23.06 -0.31
N GLU A 88 1.37 23.23 -1.07
CA GLU A 88 1.48 24.26 -2.11
C GLU A 88 0.91 23.83 -3.47
N GLY A 89 -0.10 22.96 -3.48
CA GLY A 89 -0.86 22.64 -4.70
C GLY A 89 0.02 22.14 -5.83
N GLN A 90 0.64 21.00 -5.66
CA GLN A 90 1.32 20.32 -6.79
C GLN A 90 0.26 19.79 -7.76
N PRO A 91 0.00 20.42 -8.91
CA PRO A 91 -1.07 20.00 -9.82
C PRO A 91 -0.80 18.67 -10.52
N VAL A 92 0.35 18.06 -10.26
CA VAL A 92 0.89 16.93 -11.00
C VAL A 92 0.65 15.60 -10.28
N VAL A 93 0.33 15.63 -8.98
CA VAL A 93 0.08 14.38 -8.20
C VAL A 93 -1.42 14.27 -7.93
N PRO A 94 -2.04 13.11 -8.21
CA PRO A 94 -3.44 12.90 -7.85
C PRO A 94 -3.65 13.02 -6.34
N GLU A 95 -4.89 13.29 -5.94
CA GLU A 95 -5.26 13.32 -4.52
C GLU A 95 -4.92 11.98 -3.84
N PRO A 96 -4.37 12.01 -2.62
CA PRO A 96 -4.11 10.79 -1.88
C PRO A 96 -5.40 10.03 -1.59
N LEU A 97 -5.30 8.72 -1.51
CA LEU A 97 -6.43 7.90 -1.07
C LEU A 97 -6.73 8.23 0.40
N GLY A 98 -7.85 8.89 0.62
CA GLY A 98 -8.21 9.39 1.95
C GLY A 98 -8.39 8.26 2.97
N SER A 99 -8.26 8.63 4.24
CA SER A 99 -8.30 7.72 5.40
C SER A 99 -9.53 6.79 5.39
N GLY A 100 -9.31 5.50 5.27
CA GLY A 100 -10.37 4.48 5.21
C GLY A 100 -11.21 4.53 3.91
N ALA A 101 -10.70 5.15 2.85
CA ALA A 101 -11.33 5.16 1.53
C ALA A 101 -10.94 3.92 0.72
N VAL A 102 -11.69 3.70 -0.35
CA VAL A 102 -11.51 2.57 -1.28
C VAL A 102 -11.48 3.09 -2.71
N THR A 103 -10.62 2.54 -3.53
CA THR A 103 -10.52 2.81 -4.97
C THR A 103 -10.24 1.54 -5.75
N ASN A 104 -10.20 1.63 -7.09
CA ASN A 104 -9.79 0.55 -7.98
C ASN A 104 -8.47 0.89 -8.67
N LEU A 105 -7.59 -0.10 -8.78
CA LEU A 105 -6.33 -0.02 -9.51
C LEU A 105 -6.09 -1.34 -10.25
N ALA A 106 -5.95 -1.32 -11.54
CA ALA A 106 -5.73 -2.52 -12.37
C ALA A 106 -6.74 -3.67 -12.13
N GLY A 107 -8.00 -3.34 -11.83
CA GLY A 107 -9.05 -4.31 -11.49
C GLY A 107 -9.05 -4.79 -10.03
N LEU A 108 -8.12 -4.31 -9.20
CA LEU A 108 -8.03 -4.62 -7.78
C LEU A 108 -8.76 -3.58 -6.94
N VAL A 109 -9.44 -4.02 -5.90
CA VAL A 109 -9.96 -3.13 -4.85
C VAL A 109 -8.83 -2.79 -3.89
N ILE A 110 -8.53 -1.50 -3.73
CA ILE A 110 -7.50 -0.97 -2.84
C ILE A 110 -8.15 -0.21 -1.69
N GLY A 111 -7.85 -0.58 -0.45
CA GLY A 111 -8.24 0.15 0.75
C GLY A 111 -7.07 0.93 1.34
N GLY A 112 -7.23 2.22 1.62
CA GLY A 112 -6.16 3.12 2.09
C GLY A 112 -6.30 3.53 3.55
N LEU A 113 -5.19 3.52 4.28
CA LEU A 113 -5.06 3.96 5.67
C LEU A 113 -3.82 4.85 5.79
N GLU A 114 -4.01 6.15 5.73
CA GLU A 114 -2.90 7.09 5.90
C GLU A 114 -2.41 7.15 7.37
N TRP A 115 -1.29 7.82 7.61
CA TRP A 115 -0.83 8.03 9.00
C TRP A 115 -1.90 8.73 9.82
N PRO A 116 -2.34 8.13 10.95
CA PRO A 116 -3.41 8.70 11.75
C PRO A 116 -2.87 9.84 12.63
N SER A 117 -2.86 11.05 12.09
CA SER A 117 -2.50 12.29 12.79
C SER A 117 -3.61 13.32 12.65
N GLY A 118 -3.64 14.30 13.57
CA GLY A 118 -4.51 15.48 13.45
C GLY A 118 -3.94 16.49 12.44
N ASP A 119 -4.69 17.56 12.17
CA ASP A 119 -4.40 18.57 11.16
C ASP A 119 -3.04 19.28 11.29
N ARG A 120 -2.38 19.16 12.42
CA ARG A 120 -1.07 19.78 12.69
C ARG A 120 -0.11 18.79 13.35
N GLY A 121 0.80 18.25 12.55
CA GLY A 121 1.92 17.45 13.00
C GLY A 121 1.79 15.93 12.81
N ASN A 122 2.90 15.25 13.06
CA ASN A 122 3.06 13.80 12.85
C ASN A 122 2.75 12.96 14.10
N ARG A 123 2.07 13.56 15.11
CA ARG A 123 1.75 12.86 16.36
C ARG A 123 0.83 11.68 16.12
N ARG A 124 1.25 10.52 16.57
CA ARG A 124 0.49 9.28 16.53
C ARG A 124 -0.86 9.40 17.25
N ARG A 125 -1.95 9.08 16.59
CA ARG A 125 -3.34 9.18 17.08
C ARG A 125 -4.07 7.83 16.93
N PRO A 126 -4.06 6.98 17.97
CA PRO A 126 -4.74 5.68 17.94
C PRO A 126 -6.26 5.77 17.73
N ASP A 127 -6.89 6.84 18.22
CA ASP A 127 -8.32 7.13 18.03
C ASP A 127 -8.67 7.35 16.54
N LEU A 128 -7.81 8.09 15.81
CA LEU A 128 -7.98 8.27 14.37
C LEU A 128 -7.71 6.97 13.60
N ALA A 129 -6.76 6.14 14.06
CA ALA A 129 -6.56 4.82 13.47
C ALA A 129 -7.81 3.94 13.56
N TRP A 130 -8.52 3.97 14.70
CA TRP A 130 -9.80 3.28 14.87
C TRP A 130 -10.88 3.84 13.95
N TRP A 131 -10.97 5.16 13.83
CA TRP A 131 -11.92 5.78 12.91
C TRP A 131 -11.67 5.37 11.46
N GLN A 132 -10.41 5.38 10.99
CA GLN A 132 -10.03 4.93 9.66
C GLN A 132 -10.37 3.45 9.44
N ALA A 133 -10.04 2.60 10.40
CA ALA A 133 -10.32 1.17 10.33
C ALA A 133 -11.82 0.86 10.24
N LEU A 134 -12.63 1.54 11.05
CA LEU A 134 -14.10 1.40 11.03
C LEU A 134 -14.69 1.91 9.71
N ARG A 135 -14.17 3.01 9.17
CA ARG A 135 -14.61 3.55 7.88
C ARG A 135 -14.30 2.56 6.75
N LEU A 136 -13.09 1.98 6.73
CA LEU A 136 -12.71 0.97 5.74
C LEU A 136 -13.58 -0.29 5.87
N ALA A 137 -13.85 -0.74 7.10
CA ALA A 137 -14.76 -1.85 7.36
C ALA A 137 -16.17 -1.57 6.85
N LEU A 138 -16.68 -0.34 7.02
CA LEU A 138 -17.99 0.08 6.52
C LEU A 138 -18.04 0.08 4.99
N HIS A 139 -16.99 0.57 4.31
CA HIS A 139 -16.90 0.51 2.85
C HIS A 139 -16.91 -0.94 2.35
N ARG A 140 -16.16 -1.82 3.00
CA ARG A 140 -16.16 -3.24 2.67
C ARG A 140 -17.53 -3.89 2.89
N PHE A 141 -18.22 -3.56 3.99
CA PHE A 141 -19.57 -4.05 4.25
C PHE A 141 -20.56 -3.61 3.17
N ARG A 142 -20.52 -2.34 2.77
CA ARG A 142 -21.38 -1.80 1.71
C ARG A 142 -21.07 -2.44 0.35
N ALA A 143 -19.81 -2.64 0.01
CA ALA A 143 -19.41 -3.36 -1.19
C ALA A 143 -19.83 -4.84 -1.14
N GLY A 144 -19.80 -5.47 0.03
CA GLY A 144 -20.24 -6.85 0.25
C GLY A 144 -21.74 -7.10 0.08
N LEU A 145 -22.57 -6.06 0.16
CA LEU A 145 -23.99 -6.14 -0.19
C LEU A 145 -24.20 -6.23 -1.71
N GLY A 146 -23.25 -5.74 -2.52
CA GLY A 146 -23.28 -5.80 -3.98
C GLY A 146 -22.39 -6.87 -4.61
N ARG A 147 -21.24 -7.16 -4.04
CA ARG A 147 -20.23 -8.12 -4.53
C ARG A 147 -19.66 -8.90 -3.34
N ARG A 148 -20.27 -10.04 -2.99
CA ARG A 148 -19.81 -10.88 -1.89
C ARG A 148 -18.38 -11.36 -2.13
N GLY A 149 -17.47 -10.92 -1.25
CA GLY A 149 -16.16 -11.57 -1.10
C GLY A 149 -15.04 -11.07 -1.98
N GLU A 150 -15.19 -9.97 -2.73
CA GLU A 150 -14.07 -9.42 -3.51
C GLU A 150 -12.86 -9.14 -2.60
N PRO A 151 -11.70 -9.76 -2.88
CA PRO A 151 -10.51 -9.55 -2.09
C PRO A 151 -10.01 -8.12 -2.24
N MET A 152 -9.50 -7.55 -1.13
CA MET A 152 -9.01 -6.18 -1.09
C MET A 152 -7.52 -6.18 -0.74
N LEU A 153 -6.73 -5.44 -1.50
CA LEU A 153 -5.39 -5.06 -1.12
C LEU A 153 -5.48 -3.87 -0.16
N VAL A 154 -4.81 -3.93 0.98
CA VAL A 154 -4.74 -2.80 1.91
C VAL A 154 -3.39 -2.13 1.81
N ILE A 155 -3.38 -0.81 1.71
CA ILE A 155 -2.18 0.01 1.78
C ILE A 155 -2.24 0.91 3.00
N SER A 156 -1.15 1.01 3.74
CA SER A 156 -1.05 1.90 4.90
C SER A 156 0.37 2.46 5.03
N HIS A 157 0.52 3.57 5.76
CA HIS A 157 1.88 3.98 6.11
C HIS A 157 2.40 3.14 7.27
N ALA A 158 1.67 3.04 8.38
CA ALA A 158 2.07 2.20 9.51
C ALA A 158 1.61 0.74 9.36
N ALA A 159 2.36 -0.19 9.94
CA ALA A 159 2.02 -1.60 10.01
C ALA A 159 0.82 -1.89 10.94
N PRO A 160 0.13 -3.03 10.79
CA PRO A 160 -0.70 -3.61 11.84
C PRO A 160 0.16 -4.02 13.07
N GLU A 161 -0.35 -3.84 14.29
CA GLU A 161 0.35 -4.24 15.51
C GLU A 161 0.65 -5.75 15.50
N GLY A 162 1.90 -6.12 15.76
CA GLY A 162 2.38 -7.49 15.75
C GLY A 162 2.50 -8.13 14.35
N ALA A 163 2.47 -7.33 13.29
CA ALA A 163 2.66 -7.82 11.92
C ALA A 163 3.45 -6.79 11.07
N GLY A 164 4.77 -6.94 11.05
CA GLY A 164 5.67 -6.05 10.30
C GLY A 164 6.07 -4.77 11.04
N ASP A 165 5.66 -4.60 12.27
CA ASP A 165 6.00 -3.48 13.15
C ASP A 165 7.22 -3.77 14.04
N VAL A 166 7.66 -2.77 14.83
CA VAL A 166 8.70 -2.91 15.87
C VAL A 166 8.05 -2.70 17.25
N PRO A 167 7.60 -3.78 17.93
CA PRO A 167 6.73 -3.69 19.10
C PRO A 167 7.31 -2.92 20.30
N HIS A 168 8.64 -2.91 20.46
CA HIS A 168 9.33 -2.23 21.58
C HIS A 168 9.67 -0.77 21.29
N GLU A 169 9.50 -0.32 20.05
CA GLU A 169 9.71 1.08 19.67
C GLU A 169 8.36 1.78 19.57
N LEU A 170 8.05 2.63 20.54
CA LEU A 170 6.74 3.30 20.62
C LEU A 170 6.35 3.99 19.30
N TYR A 171 7.33 4.52 18.59
CA TYR A 171 7.11 5.23 17.31
C TYR A 171 6.83 4.29 16.15
N HIS A 172 7.54 3.17 16.06
CA HIS A 172 7.42 2.17 15.00
C HIS A 172 6.46 1.01 15.33
N ARG A 173 5.84 1.03 16.52
CA ARG A 173 4.79 0.07 16.86
C ARG A 173 3.60 0.22 15.94
N GLY A 174 3.05 -0.87 15.45
CA GLY A 174 1.83 -0.92 14.65
C GLY A 174 0.59 -0.40 15.40
N PHE A 175 -0.52 -0.26 14.70
CA PHE A 175 -1.80 0.14 15.31
C PHE A 175 -2.69 -1.06 15.58
N SER A 176 -3.24 -1.13 16.80
CA SER A 176 -4.19 -2.19 17.20
C SER A 176 -5.47 -2.17 16.35
N ALA A 177 -5.90 -0.99 15.90
CA ALA A 177 -7.02 -0.84 14.98
C ALA A 177 -6.73 -1.52 13.62
N TYR A 178 -5.49 -1.43 13.12
CA TYR A 178 -5.09 -2.08 11.87
C TYR A 178 -4.93 -3.60 12.09
N ARG A 179 -4.46 -4.02 13.27
CA ARG A 179 -4.45 -5.43 13.64
C ARG A 179 -5.86 -6.01 13.69
N TRP A 180 -6.82 -5.30 14.26
CA TRP A 180 -8.23 -5.70 14.26
C TRP A 180 -8.79 -5.87 12.83
N LEU A 181 -8.50 -4.91 11.92
CA LEU A 181 -8.87 -5.03 10.51
C LEU A 181 -8.27 -6.29 9.86
N LEU A 182 -6.96 -6.50 10.08
CA LEU A 182 -6.24 -7.65 9.55
C LEU A 182 -6.86 -8.95 10.02
N ASP A 183 -7.08 -9.11 11.33
CA ASP A 183 -7.65 -10.33 11.91
C ASP A 183 -9.09 -10.57 11.47
N ARG A 184 -9.87 -9.50 11.31
CA ARG A 184 -11.30 -9.58 10.96
C ARG A 184 -11.56 -9.89 9.51
N TYR A 185 -10.76 -9.36 8.59
CA TYR A 185 -11.02 -9.42 7.15
C TYR A 185 -10.00 -10.23 6.36
N GLN A 186 -8.82 -10.48 6.90
CA GLN A 186 -7.75 -11.29 6.29
C GLN A 186 -7.52 -10.89 4.81
N PRO A 187 -7.22 -9.61 4.50
CA PRO A 187 -6.94 -9.20 3.12
C PRO A 187 -5.78 -10.04 2.59
N PRO A 188 -5.78 -10.48 1.32
CA PRO A 188 -4.69 -11.32 0.78
C PRO A 188 -3.32 -10.65 0.89
N LEU A 189 -3.29 -9.32 0.74
CA LEU A 189 -2.08 -8.52 0.76
C LEU A 189 -2.29 -7.22 1.53
N TRP A 190 -1.31 -6.89 2.40
CA TRP A 190 -1.19 -5.64 3.11
C TRP A 190 0.19 -5.04 2.87
N LEU A 191 0.27 -3.84 2.28
CA LEU A 191 1.51 -3.11 2.04
C LEU A 191 1.64 -1.97 3.05
N HIS A 192 2.84 -1.78 3.60
CA HIS A 192 3.12 -0.70 4.52
C HIS A 192 4.55 -0.18 4.41
N GLY A 193 4.82 0.98 5.00
CA GLY A 193 6.14 1.58 5.16
C GLY A 193 6.48 1.81 6.63
N HIS A 194 7.03 3.00 6.93
CA HIS A 194 7.31 3.55 8.26
C HIS A 194 8.40 2.83 9.07
N THR A 195 8.53 1.53 8.95
CA THR A 195 9.62 0.77 9.57
C THR A 195 10.76 0.60 8.58
N THR A 196 11.93 1.16 8.90
CA THR A 196 13.09 1.11 8.01
C THR A 196 13.72 -0.29 7.99
N THR A 197 14.45 -0.60 6.92
CA THR A 197 15.23 -1.84 6.81
C THR A 197 16.31 -1.99 7.89
N ALA A 198 16.68 -0.90 8.56
CA ALA A 198 17.58 -0.93 9.71
C ALA A 198 16.88 -1.38 11.01
N SER A 199 15.56 -1.14 11.12
CA SER A 199 14.77 -1.47 12.32
C SER A 199 14.14 -2.86 12.25
N VAL A 200 13.94 -3.43 11.05
CA VAL A 200 13.30 -4.74 10.87
C VAL A 200 14.17 -5.66 10.02
N THR A 201 14.31 -6.90 10.46
CA THR A 201 15.05 -7.94 9.73
C THR A 201 14.15 -8.70 8.73
N THR A 202 12.84 -8.67 8.93
CA THR A 202 11.86 -9.39 8.12
C THR A 202 10.93 -8.39 7.43
N LEU A 203 11.07 -8.28 6.11
CA LEU A 203 10.29 -7.34 5.28
C LEU A 203 8.98 -7.93 4.75
N GLN A 204 8.73 -9.20 5.01
CA GLN A 204 7.51 -9.91 4.66
C GLN A 204 7.15 -10.87 5.78
N VAL A 205 5.93 -10.78 6.30
CA VAL A 205 5.41 -11.67 7.34
C VAL A 205 4.05 -12.21 6.94
N SER A 206 3.73 -13.42 7.40
CA SER A 206 2.39 -14.01 7.26
C SER A 206 1.61 -13.83 8.54
N ALA A 207 0.42 -13.27 8.45
CA ALA A 207 -0.52 -13.08 9.54
C ALA A 207 -1.88 -13.69 9.16
N GLY A 208 -2.11 -14.94 9.55
CA GLY A 208 -3.22 -15.73 9.06
C GLY A 208 -3.11 -15.96 7.55
N ARG A 209 -4.13 -15.55 6.78
CA ARG A 209 -4.11 -15.61 5.30
C ARG A 209 -3.54 -14.36 4.65
N THR A 210 -3.17 -13.35 5.42
CA THR A 210 -2.63 -12.09 4.92
C THR A 210 -1.12 -12.16 4.78
N THR A 211 -0.60 -11.81 3.62
CA THR A 211 0.82 -11.46 3.47
C THR A 211 0.98 -9.96 3.75
N VAL A 212 1.76 -9.61 4.76
CA VAL A 212 2.10 -8.23 5.12
C VAL A 212 3.50 -7.94 4.62
N VAL A 213 3.66 -6.87 3.84
CA VAL A 213 4.92 -6.52 3.17
C VAL A 213 5.31 -5.09 3.50
N ASN A 214 6.50 -4.93 4.05
CA ASN A 214 7.17 -3.64 4.15
C ASN A 214 7.74 -3.25 2.78
N VAL A 215 7.31 -2.11 2.23
CA VAL A 215 7.72 -1.61 0.91
C VAL A 215 8.69 -0.44 0.97
N THR A 216 9.34 -0.21 2.11
CA THR A 216 10.38 0.81 2.26
C THR A 216 11.44 0.67 1.16
N GLY A 217 11.76 1.77 0.49
CA GLY A 217 12.46 1.79 -0.79
C GLY A 217 11.49 1.50 -1.93
N ALA A 218 11.68 0.38 -2.64
CA ALA A 218 10.73 -0.08 -3.65
C ALA A 218 10.67 -1.61 -3.78
N VAL A 219 9.49 -2.11 -4.11
CA VAL A 219 9.20 -3.53 -4.30
C VAL A 219 8.33 -3.71 -5.55
N LEU A 220 8.72 -4.63 -6.42
CA LEU A 220 7.87 -5.11 -7.49
C LEU A 220 7.00 -6.25 -6.95
N ILE A 221 5.69 -6.04 -6.94
CA ILE A 221 4.69 -7.02 -6.54
C ILE A 221 4.09 -7.63 -7.80
N GLU A 222 4.15 -8.93 -7.93
CA GLU A 222 3.48 -9.68 -9.00
C GLU A 222 2.33 -10.49 -8.41
N LEU A 223 1.09 -10.08 -8.71
CA LEU A 223 -0.08 -10.84 -8.34
C LEU A 223 -0.36 -11.87 -9.44
N LEU A 224 -0.38 -13.13 -9.04
CA LEU A 224 -0.62 -14.25 -9.94
C LEU A 224 -2.10 -14.64 -9.90
N PRO A 225 -2.71 -15.05 -11.03
CA PRO A 225 -4.06 -15.60 -11.01
C PRO A 225 -4.11 -16.83 -10.09
N PRO A 226 -5.30 -17.18 -9.56
CA PRO A 226 -5.45 -18.40 -8.78
C PRO A 226 -5.08 -19.62 -9.62
N SER A 227 -4.44 -20.62 -9.00
CA SER A 227 -4.15 -21.87 -9.66
C SER A 227 -5.47 -22.55 -10.07
N THR A 228 -5.62 -22.87 -11.34
CA THR A 228 -6.70 -23.74 -11.84
C THR A 228 -6.30 -25.18 -11.55
N ASP A 229 -6.59 -25.67 -10.30
CA ASP A 229 -6.53 -27.10 -10.02
C ASP A 229 -7.81 -27.79 -10.47
#